data_c4bab7ccfd30162b3921591f71309b13
#
_entry.id   c4bab7ccfd30162b3921591f71309b13
#
_cell.length_a   1.000
_cell.length_b   1.000
_cell.length_c   1.000
_cell.angle_alpha   90.00
_cell.angle_beta   90.00
_cell.angle_gamma   90.00
#
_symmetry.space_group_name_H-M   'P 1'
#
loop_
_entity.id
_entity.type
_entity.pdbx_description
1 polymer ?
#
loop_
_entity_poly.entity_id
_entity_poly.type
_entity_poly.pdbx_seq_one_letter_code
_entity_poly.pdbx_strand_id
1 'polypeptide(L)'
;MNRLPTCLLAATLFLGSASLYAEEPACARVRLADPGWSDIAVTNATAAFLLESLGYQVKIDTLSVPIIYGGLRDGQVDAFLGGWMPAHQDYHDKFVASGQVERLGRNLDGTRFTLAVPRYVWDAGVHRFEDLAAQGQRFNRKLYGIGSGAPANQSIQKMIDANQFGLGDWKLVESSEQAMLAELGRAEKRQRWLVFLGWTPHPMNIRHDLRYLEGGEQYFGDRGQVYTLARKGYAAQCPNPARLLANLRFDLDMENRLMSDALEGTATPASATRAWLKANPRVLEAWLQGVTSRDGGDALAAVRGQP
;
A
#
# COMPACT_ATOMS: atom_id res chain seq x y z
N MET A 1 -89.28 1.12 11.71
CA MET A 1 -88.18 1.49 12.64
C MET A 1 -86.90 0.85 12.15
N ASN A 2 -86.18 1.56 11.24
CA ASN A 2 -84.94 1.07 10.63
C ASN A 2 -83.76 1.71 11.36
N ARG A 3 -82.86 0.87 11.93
CA ARG A 3 -81.61 1.33 12.48
C ARG A 3 -80.48 0.96 11.46
N LEU A 4 -79.81 1.98 10.92
CA LEU A 4 -78.60 1.84 10.13
C LEU A 4 -77.42 1.57 11.07
N PRO A 5 -76.43 0.70 10.70
CA PRO A 5 -75.18 0.58 11.41
C PRO A 5 -74.17 1.57 10.84
N THR A 6 -73.54 2.32 11.74
CA THR A 6 -72.42 3.23 11.45
C THR A 6 -71.14 2.41 11.30
N CYS A 7 -70.57 2.34 10.10
CA CYS A 7 -69.25 1.79 9.87
C CYS A 7 -68.20 2.81 10.26
N LEU A 8 -67.43 2.51 11.33
CA LEU A 8 -66.13 3.19 11.64
C LEU A 8 -65.05 2.66 10.77
N LEU A 9 -64.51 3.50 9.87
CA LEU A 9 -63.28 3.21 9.13
C LEU A 9 -62.10 3.52 10.06
N ALA A 10 -61.39 2.49 10.52
CA ALA A 10 -60.12 2.64 11.21
C ALA A 10 -59.02 2.78 10.19
N ALA A 11 -58.48 3.99 10.04
CA ALA A 11 -57.26 4.25 9.24
C ALA A 11 -56.02 3.84 10.03
N THR A 12 -55.42 2.70 9.67
CA THR A 12 -54.12 2.26 10.18
C THR A 12 -52.98 3.05 9.50
N LEU A 13 -52.41 3.99 10.23
CA LEU A 13 -51.15 4.65 9.84
C LEU A 13 -50.01 3.62 9.96
N PHE A 14 -49.48 3.16 8.82
CA PHE A 14 -48.19 2.48 8.75
C PHE A 14 -47.07 3.51 8.94
N LEU A 15 -46.59 3.67 10.16
CA LEU A 15 -45.32 4.30 10.45
C LEU A 15 -44.21 3.36 9.95
N GLY A 16 -43.72 3.65 8.77
CA GLY A 16 -42.49 3.01 8.24
C GLY A 16 -41.32 3.37 9.16
N SER A 17 -40.91 2.45 10.03
CA SER A 17 -39.68 2.55 10.80
C SER A 17 -38.54 2.52 9.80
N ALA A 18 -37.96 3.69 9.48
CA ALA A 18 -36.64 3.76 8.87
C ALA A 18 -35.67 3.15 9.89
N SER A 19 -35.26 1.91 9.68
CA SER A 19 -34.14 1.30 10.42
C SER A 19 -32.93 2.14 10.13
N LEU A 20 -32.52 3.00 11.05
CA LEU A 20 -31.19 3.55 11.13
C LEU A 20 -30.26 2.33 11.28
N TYR A 21 -29.61 1.92 10.19
CA TYR A 21 -28.53 0.94 10.22
C TYR A 21 -27.38 1.59 11.00
N ALA A 22 -27.39 1.44 12.32
CA ALA A 22 -26.21 1.69 13.12
C ALA A 22 -25.16 0.65 12.71
N GLU A 23 -24.01 1.10 12.21
CA GLU A 23 -22.91 0.22 11.85
C GLU A 23 -22.50 -0.63 13.06
N GLU A 24 -22.18 -1.92 12.84
CA GLU A 24 -21.78 -2.82 13.92
C GLU A 24 -20.63 -2.22 14.75
N PRO A 25 -20.67 -2.35 16.09
CA PRO A 25 -19.59 -1.86 16.96
C PRO A 25 -18.20 -2.37 16.57
N ALA A 26 -18.14 -3.58 15.99
CA ALA A 26 -16.90 -4.19 15.45
C ALA A 26 -16.27 -3.39 14.32
N CYS A 27 -17.05 -2.61 13.56
CA CYS A 27 -16.57 -1.77 12.46
C CYS A 27 -16.08 -0.38 12.91
N ALA A 28 -16.31 0.00 14.18
CA ALA A 28 -15.88 1.29 14.71
C ALA A 28 -14.35 1.45 14.72
N ARG A 29 -13.62 0.35 14.75
CA ARG A 29 -12.15 0.30 14.68
C ARG A 29 -11.71 -0.35 13.40
N VAL A 30 -10.75 0.29 12.70
CA VAL A 30 -10.12 -0.22 11.49
C VAL A 30 -8.64 -0.46 11.77
N ARG A 31 -8.18 -1.70 11.59
CA ARG A 31 -6.79 -2.11 11.82
C ARG A 31 -6.08 -2.23 10.47
N LEU A 32 -5.16 -1.31 10.20
CA LEU A 32 -4.32 -1.29 9.02
C LEU A 32 -2.94 -1.87 9.34
N ALA A 33 -2.26 -2.39 8.34
CA ALA A 33 -0.91 -2.90 8.46
C ALA A 33 0.08 -2.06 7.63
N ASP A 34 1.31 -1.93 8.14
CA ASP A 34 2.42 -1.22 7.51
C ASP A 34 3.67 -2.12 7.54
N PRO A 35 4.26 -2.49 6.39
CA PRO A 35 5.52 -3.25 6.37
C PRO A 35 6.75 -2.38 6.65
N GLY A 36 6.59 -1.09 6.98
CA GLY A 36 7.66 -0.14 7.21
C GLY A 36 8.18 0.49 5.91
N TRP A 37 7.32 0.59 4.88
CA TRP A 37 7.65 1.20 3.59
C TRP A 37 7.06 2.61 3.49
N SER A 38 7.82 3.52 2.87
CA SER A 38 7.43 4.94 2.76
C SER A 38 6.12 5.15 1.99
N ASP A 39 5.86 4.37 0.94
CA ASP A 39 4.62 4.40 0.17
C ASP A 39 3.42 3.97 1.02
N ILE A 40 3.57 2.89 1.80
CA ILE A 40 2.50 2.40 2.66
C ILE A 40 2.28 3.32 3.86
N ALA A 41 3.32 3.97 4.36
CA ALA A 41 3.18 4.97 5.42
C ALA A 41 2.30 6.16 4.97
N VAL A 42 2.46 6.67 3.75
CA VAL A 42 1.65 7.80 3.25
C VAL A 42 0.25 7.38 2.80
N THR A 43 0.09 6.20 2.20
CA THR A 43 -1.24 5.69 1.85
C THR A 43 -2.06 5.31 3.07
N ASN A 44 -1.44 4.71 4.09
CA ASN A 44 -2.08 4.46 5.39
C ASN A 44 -2.44 5.76 6.11
N ALA A 45 -1.57 6.78 6.10
CA ALA A 45 -1.87 8.08 6.68
C ALA A 45 -3.08 8.75 6.00
N THR A 46 -3.18 8.59 4.67
CA THR A 46 -4.33 9.09 3.91
C THR A 46 -5.61 8.35 4.27
N ALA A 47 -5.58 7.02 4.32
CA ALA A 47 -6.71 6.21 4.74
C ALA A 47 -7.14 6.52 6.18
N ALA A 48 -6.16 6.64 7.10
CA ALA A 48 -6.41 6.95 8.50
C ALA A 48 -7.05 8.32 8.67
N PHE A 49 -6.51 9.37 8.02
CA PHE A 49 -7.10 10.71 8.08
C PHE A 49 -8.57 10.72 7.64
N LEU A 50 -8.89 10.07 6.53
CA LEU A 50 -10.26 10.00 6.03
C LEU A 50 -11.17 9.20 6.97
N LEU A 51 -10.73 8.02 7.41
CA LEU A 51 -11.50 7.18 8.35
C LEU A 51 -11.75 7.90 9.67
N GLU A 52 -10.75 8.54 10.26
CA GLU A 52 -10.87 9.28 11.51
C GLU A 52 -11.79 10.49 11.35
N SER A 53 -11.72 11.20 10.23
CA SER A 53 -12.64 12.28 9.89
C SER A 53 -14.11 11.81 9.82
N LEU A 54 -14.33 10.56 9.43
CA LEU A 54 -15.65 9.92 9.37
C LEU A 54 -16.10 9.31 10.71
N GLY A 55 -15.29 9.42 11.78
CA GLY A 55 -15.64 8.94 13.13
C GLY A 55 -15.21 7.52 13.43
N TYR A 56 -14.31 6.91 12.63
CA TYR A 56 -13.69 5.62 12.93
C TYR A 56 -12.43 5.80 13.78
N GLN A 57 -12.07 4.75 14.53
CA GLN A 57 -10.78 4.65 15.19
C GLN A 57 -9.83 3.85 14.32
N VAL A 58 -8.66 4.41 13.98
CA VAL A 58 -7.67 3.71 13.17
C VAL A 58 -6.49 3.27 14.02
N LYS A 59 -6.07 2.02 13.82
CA LYS A 59 -4.83 1.48 14.36
C LYS A 59 -3.96 1.00 13.21
N ILE A 60 -2.73 1.44 13.17
CA ILE A 60 -1.72 1.00 12.19
C ILE A 60 -0.67 0.19 12.94
N ASP A 61 -0.50 -1.07 12.57
CA ASP A 61 0.51 -1.96 13.15
C ASP A 61 1.65 -2.19 12.14
N THR A 62 2.89 -2.00 12.57
CA THR A 62 4.07 -2.33 11.75
C THR A 62 4.34 -3.82 11.84
N LEU A 63 4.21 -4.53 10.72
CA LEU A 63 4.27 -5.99 10.64
C LEU A 63 5.00 -6.41 9.35
N SER A 64 5.77 -7.51 9.39
CA SER A 64 6.34 -8.07 8.16
C SER A 64 5.25 -8.62 7.23
N VAL A 65 5.51 -8.65 5.92
CA VAL A 65 4.51 -9.09 4.92
C VAL A 65 3.92 -10.48 5.23
N PRO A 66 4.68 -11.50 5.61
CA PRO A 66 4.11 -12.80 6.02
C PRO A 66 3.10 -12.68 7.18
N ILE A 67 3.41 -11.84 8.17
CA ILE A 67 2.53 -11.60 9.33
C ILE A 67 1.28 -10.83 8.91
N ILE A 68 1.41 -9.87 7.98
CA ILE A 68 0.25 -9.13 7.44
C ILE A 68 -0.76 -10.10 6.78
N TYR A 69 -0.30 -10.96 5.87
CA TYR A 69 -1.20 -11.93 5.21
C TYR A 69 -1.79 -12.93 6.18
N GLY A 70 -1.01 -13.40 7.17
CA GLY A 70 -1.52 -14.22 8.28
C GLY A 70 -2.58 -13.49 9.09
N GLY A 71 -2.32 -12.23 9.45
CA GLY A 71 -3.24 -11.38 10.21
C GLY A 71 -4.54 -11.05 9.48
N LEU A 72 -4.49 -10.86 8.15
CA LEU A 72 -5.69 -10.73 7.31
C LEU A 72 -6.52 -12.01 7.33
N ARG A 73 -5.88 -13.17 7.13
CA ARG A 73 -6.56 -14.49 7.19
C ARG A 73 -7.23 -14.72 8.54
N ASP A 74 -6.54 -14.40 9.62
CA ASP A 74 -6.96 -14.69 11.00
C ASP A 74 -7.83 -13.57 11.60
N GLY A 75 -8.15 -12.52 10.82
CA GLY A 75 -8.98 -11.41 11.23
C GLY A 75 -8.33 -10.49 12.29
N GLN A 76 -7.01 -10.51 12.41
CA GLN A 76 -6.25 -9.61 13.29
C GLN A 76 -5.90 -8.26 12.63
N VAL A 77 -5.84 -8.24 11.30
CA VAL A 77 -5.72 -7.05 10.44
C VAL A 77 -6.98 -6.95 9.61
N ASP A 78 -7.55 -5.75 9.47
CA ASP A 78 -8.76 -5.53 8.68
C ASP A 78 -8.43 -5.25 7.21
N ALA A 79 -7.41 -4.41 6.96
CA ALA A 79 -6.98 -4.10 5.60
C ALA A 79 -5.47 -3.82 5.48
N PHE A 80 -4.96 -4.00 4.26
CA PHE A 80 -3.58 -3.75 3.85
C PHE A 80 -3.56 -3.09 2.47
N LEU A 81 -2.99 -1.89 2.38
CA LEU A 81 -2.97 -1.10 1.15
C LEU A 81 -1.77 -1.39 0.24
N GLY A 82 -0.90 -2.34 0.63
CA GLY A 82 0.39 -2.61 0.00
C GLY A 82 0.49 -3.96 -0.72
N GLY A 83 -0.58 -4.45 -1.33
CA GLY A 83 -0.55 -5.69 -2.12
C GLY A 83 0.17 -5.50 -3.46
N TRP A 84 1.50 -5.36 -3.44
CA TRP A 84 2.35 -5.11 -4.61
C TRP A 84 2.42 -6.33 -5.56
N MET A 85 1.91 -6.18 -6.78
CA MET A 85 1.98 -7.21 -7.82
C MET A 85 2.97 -6.79 -8.92
N PRO A 86 3.78 -7.72 -9.46
CA PRO A 86 3.76 -9.17 -9.22
C PRO A 86 4.56 -9.64 -7.98
N ALA A 87 5.24 -8.78 -7.21
CA ALA A 87 6.07 -9.19 -6.09
C ALA A 87 5.36 -10.14 -5.11
N HIS A 88 4.09 -9.88 -4.81
CA HIS A 88 3.27 -10.67 -3.89
C HIS A 88 2.54 -11.86 -4.55
N GLN A 89 2.97 -12.33 -5.74
CA GLN A 89 2.25 -13.39 -6.46
C GLN A 89 2.06 -14.65 -5.62
N ASP A 90 3.09 -15.13 -4.93
CA ASP A 90 3.01 -16.34 -4.09
C ASP A 90 1.98 -16.17 -2.94
N TYR A 91 1.91 -14.96 -2.36
CA TYR A 91 0.91 -14.62 -1.34
C TYR A 91 -0.49 -14.48 -1.92
N HIS A 92 -0.60 -13.88 -3.11
CA HIS A 92 -1.87 -13.76 -3.82
C HIS A 92 -2.45 -15.14 -4.08
N ASP A 93 -1.67 -16.07 -4.62
CA ASP A 93 -2.12 -17.42 -4.94
C ASP A 93 -2.52 -18.19 -3.67
N LYS A 94 -1.74 -18.05 -2.61
CA LYS A 94 -2.00 -18.72 -1.34
C LYS A 94 -3.22 -18.19 -0.60
N PHE A 95 -3.45 -16.88 -0.57
CA PHE A 95 -4.43 -16.27 0.33
C PHE A 95 -5.62 -15.63 -0.41
N VAL A 96 -5.37 -14.96 -1.55
CA VAL A 96 -6.43 -14.26 -2.29
C VAL A 96 -7.15 -15.20 -3.23
N ALA A 97 -6.44 -15.95 -4.05
CA ALA A 97 -7.04 -16.92 -4.98
C ALA A 97 -7.78 -18.04 -4.24
N SER A 98 -7.34 -18.41 -3.04
CA SER A 98 -8.03 -19.37 -2.16
C SER A 98 -9.25 -18.78 -1.40
N GLY A 99 -9.52 -17.48 -1.54
CA GLY A 99 -10.63 -16.79 -0.85
C GLY A 99 -10.46 -16.61 0.64
N GLN A 100 -9.25 -16.71 1.17
CA GLN A 100 -8.93 -16.44 2.57
C GLN A 100 -8.74 -14.95 2.87
N VAL A 101 -8.36 -14.18 1.85
CA VAL A 101 -8.19 -12.73 1.87
C VAL A 101 -8.97 -12.14 0.69
N GLU A 102 -9.63 -11.01 0.89
CA GLU A 102 -10.39 -10.29 -0.14
C GLU A 102 -9.51 -9.23 -0.80
N ARG A 103 -9.70 -9.02 -2.09
CA ARG A 103 -9.15 -7.89 -2.83
C ARG A 103 -10.23 -6.83 -3.01
N LEU A 104 -10.12 -5.70 -2.31
CA LEU A 104 -11.09 -4.60 -2.41
C LEU A 104 -10.96 -3.80 -3.70
N GLY A 105 -9.72 -3.59 -4.18
CA GLY A 105 -9.50 -2.87 -5.40
C GLY A 105 -8.02 -2.62 -5.68
N ARG A 106 -7.71 -2.19 -6.91
CA ARG A 106 -6.39 -1.68 -7.26
C ARG A 106 -6.31 -0.22 -6.82
N ASN A 107 -5.33 0.13 -6.00
CA ASN A 107 -5.15 1.49 -5.50
C ASN A 107 -4.04 2.27 -6.24
N LEU A 108 -3.07 1.59 -6.88
CA LEU A 108 -2.03 2.22 -7.67
C LEU A 108 -1.73 1.38 -8.92
N ASP A 109 -1.37 2.03 -10.03
CA ASP A 109 -1.00 1.41 -11.31
C ASP A 109 0.30 1.99 -11.85
N GLY A 110 1.03 1.20 -12.64
CA GLY A 110 2.24 1.63 -13.34
C GLY A 110 3.49 1.61 -12.48
N THR A 111 3.46 0.89 -11.37
CA THR A 111 4.64 0.70 -10.52
C THR A 111 5.69 -0.16 -11.23
N ARG A 112 6.93 -0.04 -10.79
CA ARG A 112 8.04 -0.90 -11.20
C ARG A 112 8.91 -1.17 -9.99
N PHE A 113 9.44 -2.37 -9.88
CA PHE A 113 10.52 -2.70 -8.95
C PHE A 113 11.50 -3.67 -9.64
N THR A 114 12.78 -3.47 -9.44
CA THR A 114 13.86 -4.32 -9.96
C THR A 114 15.18 -3.90 -9.34
N LEU A 115 16.30 -4.50 -9.74
CA LEU A 115 17.61 -4.07 -9.30
C LEU A 115 18.02 -2.75 -9.98
N ALA A 116 18.70 -1.91 -9.21
CA ALA A 116 19.22 -0.62 -9.65
C ALA A 116 20.69 -0.47 -9.22
N VAL A 117 21.41 0.38 -9.94
CA VAL A 117 22.79 0.77 -9.63
C VAL A 117 22.91 2.29 -9.68
N PRO A 118 23.87 2.90 -8.95
CA PRO A 118 24.21 4.31 -9.13
C PRO A 118 24.67 4.59 -10.56
N ARG A 119 24.46 5.81 -11.03
CA ARG A 119 24.77 6.24 -12.39
C ARG A 119 26.24 5.98 -12.78
N TYR A 120 27.19 6.21 -11.89
CA TYR A 120 28.61 5.97 -12.17
C TYR A 120 28.93 4.47 -12.36
N VAL A 121 28.13 3.57 -11.80
CA VAL A 121 28.25 2.12 -12.03
C VAL A 121 27.68 1.76 -13.41
N TRP A 122 26.54 2.36 -13.76
CA TRP A 122 25.96 2.23 -15.10
C TRP A 122 26.93 2.72 -16.18
N ASP A 123 27.49 3.92 -16.02
CA ASP A 123 28.44 4.50 -16.97
C ASP A 123 29.74 3.70 -17.08
N ALA A 124 30.06 2.86 -16.10
CA ALA A 124 31.16 1.91 -16.13
C ALA A 124 30.83 0.56 -16.82
N GLY A 125 29.63 0.45 -17.43
CA GLY A 125 29.25 -0.67 -18.30
C GLY A 125 28.37 -1.74 -17.63
N VAL A 126 27.71 -1.45 -16.48
CA VAL A 126 26.77 -2.38 -15.85
C VAL A 126 25.35 -1.93 -16.18
N HIS A 127 24.76 -2.52 -17.21
CA HIS A 127 23.45 -2.14 -17.73
C HIS A 127 22.40 -3.22 -17.52
N ARG A 128 22.81 -4.47 -17.44
CA ARG A 128 21.95 -5.64 -17.41
C ARG A 128 22.30 -6.56 -16.24
N PHE A 129 21.39 -7.45 -15.89
CA PHE A 129 21.62 -8.46 -14.86
C PHE A 129 22.83 -9.34 -15.19
N GLU A 130 23.02 -9.67 -16.46
CA GLU A 130 24.15 -10.49 -16.94
C GLU A 130 25.52 -9.85 -16.70
N ASP A 131 25.59 -8.51 -16.60
CA ASP A 131 26.83 -7.78 -16.38
C ASP A 131 27.35 -7.92 -14.93
N LEU A 132 26.46 -8.27 -13.98
CA LEU A 132 26.77 -8.30 -12.55
C LEU A 132 27.84 -9.32 -12.20
N ALA A 133 27.73 -10.57 -12.72
CA ALA A 133 28.64 -11.66 -12.38
C ALA A 133 30.11 -11.34 -12.70
N ALA A 134 30.35 -10.75 -13.88
CA ALA A 134 31.69 -10.36 -14.31
C ALA A 134 32.34 -9.30 -13.40
N GLN A 135 31.55 -8.54 -12.69
CA GLN A 135 31.96 -7.44 -11.79
C GLN A 135 31.80 -7.78 -10.30
N GLY A 136 31.59 -9.06 -9.98
CA GLY A 136 31.21 -9.51 -8.63
C GLY A 136 32.14 -9.02 -7.51
N GLN A 137 33.44 -8.96 -7.73
CA GLN A 137 34.42 -8.46 -6.74
C GLN A 137 34.15 -6.97 -6.40
N ARG A 138 33.84 -6.14 -7.41
CA ARG A 138 33.57 -4.69 -7.20
C ARG A 138 32.32 -4.46 -6.37
N PHE A 139 31.31 -5.33 -6.46
CA PHE A 139 30.10 -5.34 -5.66
C PHE A 139 30.26 -6.09 -4.32
N ASN A 140 31.42 -6.67 -4.04
CA ASN A 140 31.63 -7.59 -2.92
C ASN A 140 30.65 -8.79 -2.94
N ARG A 141 30.11 -9.15 -4.11
CA ARG A 141 29.04 -10.16 -4.32
C ARG A 141 27.85 -9.95 -3.38
N LYS A 142 27.36 -8.71 -3.27
CA LYS A 142 26.22 -8.35 -2.44
C LYS A 142 25.13 -7.67 -3.24
N LEU A 143 23.90 -8.12 -3.03
CA LEU A 143 22.66 -7.48 -3.48
C LEU A 143 21.97 -6.92 -2.26
N TYR A 144 21.64 -5.64 -2.29
CA TYR A 144 21.00 -4.97 -1.15
C TYR A 144 19.48 -4.94 -1.35
N GLY A 145 18.78 -5.64 -0.47
CA GLY A 145 17.31 -5.70 -0.42
C GLY A 145 16.73 -4.85 0.70
N ILE A 146 15.46 -5.05 0.96
CA ILE A 146 14.68 -4.38 1.99
C ILE A 146 14.41 -5.31 3.19
N GLY A 147 13.39 -4.98 4.01
CA GLY A 147 13.08 -5.72 5.23
C GLY A 147 12.92 -7.23 5.03
N SER A 148 13.39 -7.99 6.01
CA SER A 148 13.32 -9.45 5.97
C SER A 148 11.88 -9.94 5.79
N GLY A 149 11.71 -10.95 4.93
CA GLY A 149 10.41 -11.48 4.55
C GLY A 149 9.69 -10.68 3.47
N ALA A 150 10.29 -9.59 2.95
CA ALA A 150 9.73 -8.87 1.81
C ALA A 150 9.71 -9.76 0.55
N PRO A 151 8.61 -9.81 -0.20
CA PRO A 151 8.50 -10.65 -1.40
C PRO A 151 9.54 -10.33 -2.47
N ALA A 152 9.94 -9.06 -2.62
CA ALA A 152 11.01 -8.68 -3.54
C ALA A 152 12.36 -9.30 -3.16
N ASN A 153 12.66 -9.44 -1.86
CA ASN A 153 13.84 -10.16 -1.39
C ASN A 153 13.77 -11.65 -1.75
N GLN A 154 12.57 -12.25 -1.69
CA GLN A 154 12.38 -13.64 -2.10
C GLN A 154 12.65 -13.83 -3.60
N SER A 155 12.28 -12.86 -4.45
CA SER A 155 12.63 -12.90 -5.88
C SER A 155 14.14 -12.83 -6.08
N ILE A 156 14.87 -12.00 -5.34
CA ILE A 156 16.32 -11.93 -5.37
C ILE A 156 16.93 -13.24 -4.89
N GLN A 157 16.44 -13.81 -3.80
CA GLN A 157 16.96 -15.07 -3.25
C GLN A 157 16.72 -16.24 -4.22
N LYS A 158 15.54 -16.35 -4.83
CA LYS A 158 15.24 -17.34 -5.88
C LYS A 158 16.24 -17.24 -7.04
N MET A 159 16.59 -16.03 -7.45
CA MET A 159 17.56 -15.77 -8.52
C MET A 159 18.97 -16.22 -8.14
N ILE A 160 19.40 -15.97 -6.89
CA ILE A 160 20.68 -16.42 -6.34
C ILE A 160 20.72 -17.94 -6.25
N ASP A 161 19.69 -18.57 -5.65
CA ASP A 161 19.62 -20.02 -5.44
C ASP A 161 19.62 -20.79 -6.76
N ALA A 162 19.01 -20.23 -7.80
CA ALA A 162 19.02 -20.77 -9.16
C ALA A 162 20.32 -20.49 -9.94
N ASN A 163 21.32 -19.84 -9.33
CA ASN A 163 22.51 -19.33 -10.02
C ASN A 163 22.19 -18.56 -11.31
N GLN A 164 21.04 -17.88 -11.34
CA GLN A 164 20.65 -17.10 -12.51
C GLN A 164 21.61 -15.93 -12.69
N PHE A 165 21.95 -15.61 -13.94
CA PHE A 165 22.93 -14.56 -14.28
C PHE A 165 24.32 -14.76 -13.65
N GLY A 166 24.66 -15.99 -13.21
CA GLY A 166 25.93 -16.28 -12.53
C GLY A 166 26.02 -15.70 -11.12
N LEU A 167 24.90 -15.54 -10.42
CA LEU A 167 24.86 -14.89 -9.10
C LEU A 167 24.84 -15.89 -7.92
N GLY A 168 25.10 -17.18 -8.15
CA GLY A 168 24.98 -18.22 -7.11
C GLY A 168 25.94 -18.10 -5.93
N ASP A 169 27.01 -17.33 -6.05
CA ASP A 169 27.94 -17.02 -4.95
C ASP A 169 27.71 -15.62 -4.33
N TRP A 170 26.63 -14.94 -4.72
CA TRP A 170 26.25 -13.65 -4.16
C TRP A 170 25.42 -13.82 -2.90
N LYS A 171 25.33 -12.74 -2.12
CA LYS A 171 24.58 -12.70 -0.86
C LYS A 171 23.58 -11.56 -0.89
N LEU A 172 22.33 -11.88 -0.57
CA LEU A 172 21.33 -10.88 -0.27
C LEU A 172 21.61 -10.25 1.11
N VAL A 173 21.67 -8.93 1.15
CA VAL A 173 21.76 -8.14 2.38
C VAL A 173 20.39 -7.55 2.66
N GLU A 174 19.67 -8.15 3.60
CA GLU A 174 18.37 -7.67 4.04
C GLU A 174 18.53 -6.57 5.08
N SER A 175 17.79 -5.47 4.92
CA SER A 175 17.75 -4.36 5.88
C SER A 175 16.45 -3.58 5.71
N SER A 176 16.15 -2.61 6.58
CA SER A 176 15.00 -1.73 6.31
C SER A 176 15.23 -0.89 5.04
N GLU A 177 14.16 -0.39 4.44
CA GLU A 177 14.21 0.58 3.33
C GLU A 177 15.17 1.73 3.66
N GLN A 178 15.02 2.32 4.84
CA GLN A 178 15.84 3.46 5.29
C GLN A 178 17.32 3.09 5.42
N ALA A 179 17.62 1.88 5.89
CA ALA A 179 19.00 1.41 6.03
C ALA A 179 19.63 1.12 4.66
N MET A 180 18.89 0.56 3.71
CA MET A 180 19.33 0.37 2.32
C MET A 180 19.62 1.71 1.63
N LEU A 181 18.72 2.69 1.76
CA LEU A 181 18.90 4.04 1.20
C LEU A 181 20.08 4.77 1.85
N ALA A 182 20.29 4.61 3.16
CA ALA A 182 21.47 5.15 3.83
C ALA A 182 22.78 4.50 3.30
N GLU A 183 22.74 3.21 2.96
CA GLU A 183 23.89 2.53 2.33
C GLU A 183 24.13 3.03 0.92
N LEU A 184 23.08 3.27 0.13
CA LEU A 184 23.17 3.91 -1.19
C LEU A 184 23.88 5.27 -1.07
N GLY A 185 23.44 6.14 -0.16
CA GLY A 185 24.08 7.45 0.03
C GLY A 185 25.54 7.35 0.50
N ARG A 186 25.88 6.35 1.32
CA ARG A 186 27.29 6.10 1.71
C ARG A 186 28.13 5.59 0.51
N ALA A 187 27.55 4.73 -0.33
CA ALA A 187 28.20 4.20 -1.51
C ALA A 187 28.50 5.32 -2.52
N GLU A 188 27.53 6.18 -2.80
CA GLU A 188 27.68 7.34 -3.70
C GLU A 188 28.81 8.29 -3.25
N LYS A 189 28.80 8.70 -1.96
CA LYS A 189 29.86 9.57 -1.40
C LYS A 189 31.26 9.01 -1.55
N ARG A 190 31.41 7.68 -1.61
CA ARG A 190 32.72 6.99 -1.70
C ARG A 190 32.97 6.39 -3.07
N GLN A 191 32.08 6.59 -4.03
CA GLN A 191 32.11 5.97 -5.37
C GLN A 191 32.26 4.44 -5.31
N ARG A 192 31.68 3.80 -4.25
CA ARG A 192 31.64 2.35 -4.11
C ARG A 192 30.56 1.76 -4.98
N TRP A 193 30.87 0.64 -5.60
CA TRP A 193 29.85 -0.07 -6.37
C TRP A 193 28.82 -0.71 -5.46
N LEU A 194 27.56 -0.49 -5.81
CA LEU A 194 26.40 -1.01 -5.11
C LEU A 194 25.35 -1.42 -6.15
N VAL A 195 24.71 -2.57 -5.92
CA VAL A 195 23.49 -2.97 -6.59
C VAL A 195 22.41 -3.20 -5.52
N PHE A 196 21.24 -2.65 -5.72
CA PHE A 196 20.19 -2.62 -4.71
C PHE A 196 18.82 -2.71 -5.35
N LEU A 197 17.81 -3.06 -4.55
CA LEU A 197 16.41 -3.06 -4.97
C LEU A 197 15.92 -1.60 -5.09
N GLY A 198 15.49 -1.23 -6.29
CA GLY A 198 14.87 0.06 -6.55
C GLY A 198 13.41 -0.11 -7.00
N TRP A 199 12.59 0.90 -6.79
CA TRP A 199 11.19 0.89 -7.24
C TRP A 199 10.65 2.29 -7.54
N THR A 200 9.55 2.32 -8.28
CA THR A 200 8.76 3.51 -8.61
C THR A 200 7.29 3.24 -8.23
N PRO A 201 6.60 4.19 -7.51
CA PRO A 201 7.09 5.52 -7.12
C PRO A 201 8.00 5.46 -5.89
N HIS A 202 9.02 6.28 -5.84
CA HIS A 202 9.83 6.54 -4.66
C HIS A 202 10.75 7.76 -4.86
N PRO A 203 10.94 8.64 -3.86
CA PRO A 203 11.81 9.81 -3.95
C PRO A 203 13.29 9.50 -4.22
N MET A 204 13.76 8.27 -3.97
CA MET A 204 15.12 7.87 -4.33
C MET A 204 15.44 8.11 -5.80
N ASN A 205 14.44 8.00 -6.69
CA ASN A 205 14.59 8.22 -8.13
C ASN A 205 14.90 9.67 -8.51
N ILE A 206 14.63 10.61 -7.59
CA ILE A 206 14.91 12.03 -7.76
C ILE A 206 16.17 12.42 -6.98
N ARG A 207 16.37 11.84 -5.79
CA ARG A 207 17.44 12.19 -4.85
C ARG A 207 18.79 11.56 -5.20
N HIS A 208 18.76 10.41 -5.88
CA HIS A 208 19.94 9.65 -6.28
C HIS A 208 19.98 9.52 -7.80
N ASP A 209 21.13 9.73 -8.39
CA ASP A 209 21.32 9.46 -9.82
C ASP A 209 21.55 7.95 -10.01
N LEU A 210 20.45 7.24 -10.16
CA LEU A 210 20.41 5.78 -10.29
C LEU A 210 19.88 5.33 -11.67
N ARG A 211 20.17 4.09 -12.02
CA ARG A 211 19.63 3.43 -13.22
C ARG A 211 19.16 2.03 -12.88
N TYR A 212 18.02 1.65 -13.44
CA TYR A 212 17.45 0.31 -13.31
C TYR A 212 18.09 -0.64 -14.31
N LEU A 213 18.52 -1.81 -13.84
CA LEU A 213 19.07 -2.84 -14.70
C LEU A 213 17.99 -3.49 -15.56
N GLU A 214 18.36 -3.92 -16.77
CA GLU A 214 17.52 -4.62 -17.73
C GLU A 214 17.73 -6.15 -17.64
N GLY A 215 16.73 -6.94 -18.09
CA GLY A 215 16.83 -8.39 -18.22
C GLY A 215 16.40 -9.19 -16.98
N GLY A 216 15.80 -8.52 -15.98
CA GLY A 216 15.28 -9.15 -14.75
C GLY A 216 13.77 -9.42 -14.75
N GLU A 217 13.07 -9.25 -15.86
CA GLU A 217 11.61 -9.21 -15.95
C GLU A 217 10.95 -10.53 -15.50
N GLN A 218 11.62 -11.66 -15.69
CA GLN A 218 11.12 -12.97 -15.23
C GLN A 218 11.02 -13.09 -13.71
N TYR A 219 11.76 -12.27 -12.94
CA TYR A 219 11.75 -12.25 -11.48
C TYR A 219 10.97 -11.06 -10.90
N PHE A 220 10.92 -9.95 -11.63
CA PHE A 220 10.39 -8.68 -11.13
C PHE A 220 9.16 -8.21 -11.89
N GLY A 221 8.87 -8.80 -13.07
CA GLY A 221 7.87 -8.28 -13.99
C GLY A 221 8.34 -7.00 -14.69
N ASP A 222 7.51 -6.48 -15.58
CA ASP A 222 7.79 -5.24 -16.32
C ASP A 222 7.04 -4.05 -15.71
N ARG A 223 5.75 -4.22 -15.48
CA ARG A 223 4.86 -3.21 -14.91
C ARG A 223 4.03 -3.79 -13.78
N GLY A 224 3.99 -3.07 -12.67
CA GLY A 224 3.30 -3.51 -11.47
C GLY A 224 2.06 -2.70 -11.14
N GLN A 225 1.33 -3.21 -10.15
CA GLN A 225 0.11 -2.62 -9.59
C GLN A 225 0.12 -2.87 -8.08
N VAL A 226 -0.54 -1.99 -7.33
CA VAL A 226 -0.77 -2.20 -5.89
C VAL A 226 -2.26 -2.36 -5.62
N TYR A 227 -2.58 -3.31 -4.77
CA TYR A 227 -3.95 -3.62 -4.39
C TYR A 227 -4.20 -3.38 -2.91
N THR A 228 -5.39 -2.89 -2.62
CA THR A 228 -5.95 -2.89 -1.27
C THR A 228 -6.55 -4.27 -1.00
N LEU A 229 -6.05 -4.92 0.03
CA LEU A 229 -6.49 -6.23 0.51
C LEU A 229 -7.25 -6.06 1.83
N ALA A 230 -8.19 -6.95 2.11
CA ALA A 230 -8.91 -6.99 3.37
C ALA A 230 -9.09 -8.43 3.87
N ARG A 231 -9.35 -8.58 5.15
CA ARG A 231 -9.76 -9.88 5.70
C ARG A 231 -11.05 -10.37 5.05
N LYS A 232 -11.21 -11.69 4.99
CA LYS A 232 -12.43 -12.31 4.44
C LYS A 232 -13.70 -11.78 5.11
N GLY A 233 -14.69 -11.40 4.31
CA GLY A 233 -15.99 -10.92 4.77
C GLY A 233 -15.99 -9.47 5.27
N TYR A 234 -14.86 -8.75 5.21
CA TYR A 234 -14.77 -7.37 5.70
C TYR A 234 -15.72 -6.44 4.97
N ALA A 235 -15.79 -6.53 3.64
CA ALA A 235 -16.68 -5.68 2.85
C ALA A 235 -18.17 -5.90 3.14
N ALA A 236 -18.56 -7.14 3.48
CA ALA A 236 -19.93 -7.48 3.85
C ALA A 236 -20.26 -7.03 5.28
N GLN A 237 -19.32 -7.19 6.21
CA GLN A 237 -19.50 -6.86 7.62
C GLN A 237 -19.42 -5.35 7.88
N CYS A 238 -18.45 -4.67 7.25
CA CYS A 238 -18.12 -3.25 7.44
C CYS A 238 -18.17 -2.50 6.09
N PRO A 239 -19.36 -2.38 5.47
CA PRO A 239 -19.48 -1.92 4.08
C PRO A 239 -19.03 -0.47 3.87
N ASN A 240 -19.20 0.42 4.84
CA ASN A 240 -18.85 1.82 4.71
C ASN A 240 -17.32 2.06 4.71
N PRO A 241 -16.55 1.64 5.73
CA PRO A 241 -15.09 1.76 5.68
C PRO A 241 -14.46 0.92 4.56
N ALA A 242 -15.01 -0.25 4.22
CA ALA A 242 -14.54 -1.05 3.10
C ALA A 242 -14.72 -0.32 1.76
N ARG A 243 -15.85 0.39 1.57
CA ARG A 243 -16.10 1.23 0.38
C ARG A 243 -15.09 2.35 0.27
N LEU A 244 -14.82 3.07 1.35
CA LEU A 244 -13.78 4.09 1.36
C LEU A 244 -12.44 3.51 0.92
N LEU A 245 -11.99 2.42 1.56
CA LEU A 245 -10.72 1.76 1.22
C LEU A 245 -10.69 1.25 -0.24
N ALA A 246 -11.83 0.76 -0.75
CA ALA A 246 -11.97 0.33 -2.13
C ALA A 246 -11.95 1.50 -3.13
N ASN A 247 -12.37 2.69 -2.73
CA ASN A 247 -12.39 3.88 -3.59
C ASN A 247 -11.04 4.56 -3.71
N LEU A 248 -10.13 4.37 -2.74
CA LEU A 248 -8.82 5.03 -2.77
C LEU A 248 -8.07 4.66 -4.05
N ARG A 249 -7.66 5.69 -4.77
CA ARG A 249 -6.82 5.59 -5.98
C ARG A 249 -5.73 6.63 -5.88
N PHE A 250 -4.51 6.14 -5.89
CA PHE A 250 -3.32 6.96 -5.91
C PHE A 250 -2.73 6.97 -7.32
N ASP A 251 -1.92 7.95 -7.61
CA ASP A 251 -1.08 7.97 -8.80
C ASP A 251 0.40 8.12 -8.40
N LEU A 252 1.29 7.88 -9.36
CA LEU A 252 2.73 7.87 -9.10
C LEU A 252 3.24 9.23 -8.63
N ASP A 253 2.70 10.32 -9.19
CA ASP A 253 3.12 11.68 -8.83
C ASP A 253 2.63 12.08 -7.45
N MET A 254 1.38 11.70 -7.10
CA MET A 254 0.83 11.90 -5.77
C MET A 254 1.67 11.20 -4.70
N GLU A 255 1.94 9.89 -4.88
CA GLU A 255 2.73 9.14 -3.91
C GLU A 255 4.16 9.65 -3.81
N ASN A 256 4.82 9.96 -4.94
CA ASN A 256 6.15 10.57 -4.93
C ASN A 256 6.17 11.88 -4.14
N ARG A 257 5.16 12.73 -4.31
CA ARG A 257 5.05 14.01 -3.59
C ARG A 257 4.84 13.78 -2.10
N LEU A 258 3.86 12.96 -1.72
CA LEU A 258 3.58 12.66 -0.31
C LEU A 258 4.79 12.06 0.42
N MET A 259 5.49 11.12 -0.23
CA MET A 259 6.71 10.55 0.33
C MET A 259 7.84 11.58 0.42
N SER A 260 8.02 12.44 -0.59
CA SER A 260 9.04 13.49 -0.55
C SER A 260 8.81 14.44 0.61
N ASP A 261 7.59 14.92 0.77
CA ASP A 261 7.22 15.84 1.85
C ASP A 261 7.44 15.19 3.24
N ALA A 262 7.07 13.89 3.37
CA ALA A 262 7.25 13.15 4.62
C ALA A 262 8.72 12.82 4.94
N LEU A 263 9.56 12.61 3.94
CA LEU A 263 10.99 12.25 4.11
C LEU A 263 11.92 13.47 4.23
N GLU A 264 11.46 14.67 3.88
CA GLU A 264 12.26 15.90 3.96
C GLU A 264 12.43 16.45 5.39
N GLY A 265 12.00 15.70 6.40
CA GLY A 265 12.41 15.87 7.79
C GLY A 265 11.61 16.88 8.60
N THR A 266 10.65 17.61 8.02
CA THR A 266 9.77 18.55 8.74
C THR A 266 8.31 18.10 8.80
N ALA A 267 7.89 17.20 7.92
CA ALA A 267 6.55 16.69 7.86
C ALA A 267 6.49 15.21 8.26
N THR A 268 5.38 14.82 8.88
CA THR A 268 5.02 13.41 9.07
C THR A 268 4.15 12.96 7.89
N PRO A 269 3.98 11.64 7.63
CA PRO A 269 3.00 11.16 6.64
C PRO A 269 1.61 11.77 6.84
N ALA A 270 1.17 11.94 8.08
CA ALA A 270 -0.12 12.54 8.41
C ALA A 270 -0.20 14.03 8.04
N SER A 271 0.85 14.83 8.33
CA SER A 271 0.86 16.27 7.98
C SER A 271 1.03 16.50 6.48
N ALA A 272 1.84 15.68 5.79
CA ALA A 272 1.97 15.71 4.34
C ALA A 272 0.63 15.40 3.65
N THR A 273 -0.08 14.36 4.12
CA THR A 273 -1.41 14.01 3.64
C THR A 273 -2.41 15.17 3.78
N ARG A 274 -2.51 15.78 4.97
CA ARG A 274 -3.44 16.91 5.19
C ARG A 274 -3.13 18.10 4.28
N ALA A 275 -1.86 18.46 4.17
CA ALA A 275 -1.42 19.55 3.28
C ALA A 275 -1.77 19.26 1.82
N TRP A 276 -1.54 18.03 1.37
CA TRP A 276 -1.85 17.62 0.01
C TRP A 276 -3.35 17.62 -0.27
N LEU A 277 -4.18 17.06 0.63
CA LEU A 277 -5.64 17.03 0.49
C LEU A 277 -6.24 18.45 0.47
N LYS A 278 -5.70 19.37 1.29
CA LYS A 278 -6.09 20.77 1.29
C LYS A 278 -5.81 21.44 -0.06
N ALA A 279 -4.71 21.08 -0.72
CA ALA A 279 -4.35 21.59 -2.05
C ALA A 279 -5.10 20.89 -3.19
N ASN A 280 -5.61 19.67 -2.96
CA ASN A 280 -6.25 18.82 -3.97
C ASN A 280 -7.68 18.37 -3.55
N PRO A 281 -8.59 19.25 -3.16
CA PRO A 281 -9.87 18.87 -2.54
C PRO A 281 -10.81 18.09 -3.47
N ARG A 282 -10.61 18.15 -4.78
CA ARG A 282 -11.46 17.45 -5.76
C ARG A 282 -11.33 15.93 -5.69
N VAL A 283 -10.19 15.40 -5.21
CA VAL A 283 -9.99 13.96 -5.08
C VAL A 283 -10.97 13.33 -4.10
N LEU A 284 -11.40 14.10 -3.09
CA LEU A 284 -12.35 13.66 -2.08
C LEU A 284 -13.71 13.26 -2.66
N GLU A 285 -14.15 13.88 -3.74
CA GLU A 285 -15.44 13.56 -4.38
C GLU A 285 -15.46 12.12 -4.90
N ALA A 286 -14.37 11.68 -5.52
CA ALA A 286 -14.22 10.30 -6.00
C ALA A 286 -14.03 9.30 -4.85
N TRP A 287 -13.18 9.64 -3.87
CA TRP A 287 -12.86 8.73 -2.76
C TRP A 287 -14.02 8.55 -1.79
N LEU A 288 -14.86 9.57 -1.61
CA LEU A 288 -16.03 9.53 -0.71
C LEU A 288 -17.32 9.15 -1.43
N GLN A 289 -17.26 8.74 -2.69
CA GLN A 289 -18.47 8.35 -3.41
C GLN A 289 -19.17 7.16 -2.74
N GLY A 290 -20.43 7.37 -2.31
CA GLY A 290 -21.23 6.35 -1.64
C GLY A 290 -20.76 6.02 -0.23
N VAL A 291 -19.90 6.85 0.37
CA VAL A 291 -19.41 6.76 1.75
C VAL A 291 -20.18 7.77 2.61
N THR A 292 -20.46 7.43 3.86
CA THR A 292 -21.03 8.31 4.87
C THR A 292 -20.09 8.44 6.06
N SER A 293 -20.32 9.43 6.92
CA SER A 293 -19.75 9.35 8.27
C SER A 293 -20.35 8.15 9.02
N ARG A 294 -19.69 7.69 10.07
CA ARG A 294 -20.11 6.52 10.84
C ARG A 294 -21.52 6.65 11.45
N ASP A 295 -21.93 7.87 11.74
CA ASP A 295 -23.28 8.21 12.22
C ASP A 295 -24.31 8.43 11.10
N GLY A 296 -23.92 8.21 9.83
CA GLY A 296 -24.80 8.31 8.66
C GLY A 296 -24.84 9.71 8.02
N GLY A 297 -24.02 10.66 8.47
CA GLY A 297 -23.95 12.02 7.94
C GLY A 297 -23.18 12.11 6.63
N ASP A 298 -23.07 13.34 6.09
CA ASP A 298 -22.33 13.63 4.85
C ASP A 298 -20.81 13.49 5.06
N ALA A 299 -20.21 12.56 4.31
CA ALA A 299 -18.79 12.27 4.42
C ALA A 299 -17.90 13.45 3.98
N LEU A 300 -18.29 14.16 2.92
CA LEU A 300 -17.49 15.28 2.40
C LEU A 300 -17.49 16.45 3.39
N ALA A 301 -18.62 16.73 4.01
CA ALA A 301 -18.73 17.74 5.06
C ALA A 301 -17.88 17.36 6.29
N ALA A 302 -17.93 16.08 6.70
CA ALA A 302 -17.15 15.57 7.83
C ALA A 302 -15.64 15.72 7.61
N VAL A 303 -15.15 15.40 6.40
CA VAL A 303 -13.72 15.53 6.05
C VAL A 303 -13.29 16.98 5.92
N ARG A 304 -14.10 17.84 5.28
CA ARG A 304 -13.79 19.27 5.11
C ARG A 304 -13.86 20.07 6.42
N GLY A 305 -14.59 19.59 7.40
CA GLY A 305 -14.68 20.19 8.73
C GLY A 305 -13.47 19.94 9.63
N GLN A 306 -12.52 19.10 9.20
CA GLN A 306 -11.29 18.84 9.97
C GLN A 306 -10.28 19.98 9.81
N PRO A 307 -9.56 20.34 10.89
CA PRO A 307 -8.57 21.41 10.87
C PRO A 307 -7.32 21.10 10.03
#